data_c824a894eb12ea33fcf47f957d8bbf1f
#
_entry.id   c824a894eb12ea33fcf47f957d8bbf1f
#
_cell.length_a   1.000
_cell.length_b   1.000
_cell.length_c   1.000
_cell.angle_alpha   90.00
_cell.angle_beta   90.00
_cell.angle_gamma   90.00
#
_symmetry.space_group_name_H-M   'P 1'
#
loop_
_entity.id
_entity.type
_entity.pdbx_description
1 polymer ?
#
loop_
_entity_poly.entity_id
_entity_poly.type
_entity_poly.pdbx_seq_one_letter_code
_entity_poly.pdbx_strand_id
1 'polypeptide(L)'
;MVAQAISIPIRNIMLTDSVHKKSIDTEKLGTKEKLVVIVRRNSHDTYSLITGRRDYEIAKRDGLTTINAIVVNISRPAFMSNFKKLIDVDKVYIPRDFMNHPPKKEKIDRVVCFYNHYGIFDNPITIKLDAKGNKILKDGYTRYIAAKKLGVTQIPYKIVGGVHNVKGR
;
A
#
# COMPACT_ATOMS: atom_id res chain seq x y z
N MET A 1 6.82 -26.34 -1.06
CA MET A 1 6.39 -26.22 0.33
C MET A 1 4.90 -25.91 0.32
N VAL A 2 4.08 -26.72 0.96
CA VAL A 2 2.64 -26.44 1.10
C VAL A 2 2.49 -25.41 2.21
N ALA A 3 1.85 -24.27 1.91
CA ALA A 3 1.61 -23.23 2.90
C ALA A 3 0.66 -23.79 3.97
N GLN A 4 1.12 -23.87 5.20
CA GLN A 4 0.34 -24.38 6.33
C GLN A 4 -0.56 -23.25 6.86
N ALA A 5 -1.85 -23.55 7.06
CA ALA A 5 -2.77 -22.61 7.67
C ALA A 5 -2.48 -22.53 9.18
N ILE A 6 -2.48 -21.32 9.71
CA ILE A 6 -2.34 -21.03 11.15
C ILE A 6 -3.59 -20.34 11.66
N SER A 7 -3.90 -20.51 12.94
CA SER A 7 -5.03 -19.83 13.58
C SER A 7 -4.62 -18.41 13.99
N ILE A 8 -5.36 -17.40 13.51
CA ILE A 8 -5.09 -15.99 13.78
C ILE A 8 -6.30 -15.36 14.48
N PRO A 9 -6.08 -14.54 15.54
CA PRO A 9 -7.16 -13.76 16.14
C PRO A 9 -7.81 -12.82 15.11
N ILE A 10 -9.14 -12.86 14.98
CA ILE A 10 -9.87 -12.04 13.99
C ILE A 10 -9.63 -10.54 14.21
N ARG A 11 -9.50 -10.11 15.48
CA ARG A 11 -9.17 -8.72 15.83
C ARG A 11 -7.84 -8.21 15.28
N ASN A 12 -6.92 -9.12 14.94
CA ASN A 12 -5.60 -8.78 14.38
C ASN A 12 -5.62 -8.67 12.85
N ILE A 13 -6.77 -8.95 12.21
CA ILE A 13 -6.92 -8.87 10.76
C ILE A 13 -7.54 -7.53 10.38
N MET A 14 -6.79 -6.74 9.62
CA MET A 14 -7.23 -5.46 9.08
C MET A 14 -7.86 -5.67 7.70
N LEU A 15 -9.07 -5.13 7.52
CA LEU A 15 -9.68 -5.02 6.20
C LEU A 15 -9.06 -3.83 5.49
N THR A 16 -8.51 -4.07 4.32
CA THR A 16 -8.13 -3.00 3.41
C THR A 16 -9.28 -2.77 2.44
N ASP A 17 -9.72 -1.52 2.26
CA ASP A 17 -10.88 -1.14 1.41
C ASP A 17 -10.71 -1.54 -0.06
N SER A 18 -9.55 -2.03 -0.44
CA SER A 18 -9.18 -2.38 -1.81
C SER A 18 -9.40 -3.85 -2.18
N VAL A 19 -10.02 -4.65 -1.33
CA VAL A 19 -10.41 -6.00 -1.74
C VAL A 19 -11.59 -5.86 -2.72
N HIS A 20 -11.24 -5.75 -4.00
CA HIS A 20 -12.22 -5.74 -5.08
C HIS A 20 -13.18 -6.92 -4.92
N LYS A 21 -14.48 -6.64 -5.13
CA LYS A 21 -15.60 -7.58 -5.25
C LYS A 21 -15.46 -8.59 -6.41
N LYS A 22 -14.27 -8.99 -6.80
CA LYS A 22 -14.13 -10.23 -7.58
C LYS A 22 -14.18 -11.36 -6.57
N SER A 23 -15.40 -11.80 -6.27
CA SER A 23 -15.63 -13.15 -5.77
C SER A 23 -14.93 -14.10 -6.74
N ILE A 24 -13.81 -14.63 -6.32
CA ILE A 24 -13.38 -15.91 -6.86
C ILE A 24 -14.48 -16.84 -6.37
N ASP A 25 -15.24 -17.41 -7.31
CA ASP A 25 -16.28 -18.37 -7.04
C ASP A 25 -15.68 -19.53 -6.24
N THR A 26 -15.82 -19.46 -4.93
CA THR A 26 -15.52 -20.54 -4.01
C THR A 26 -16.76 -21.43 -3.82
N GLU A 27 -17.65 -21.47 -4.82
CA GLU A 27 -18.85 -22.32 -4.80
C GLU A 27 -18.59 -23.83 -4.75
N LYS A 28 -17.34 -24.28 -4.77
CA LYS A 28 -16.99 -25.71 -4.77
C LYS A 28 -16.32 -26.23 -3.51
N LEU A 29 -16.21 -25.46 -2.43
CA LEU A 29 -15.82 -26.01 -1.11
C LEU A 29 -17.01 -25.92 -0.15
N GLY A 30 -18.01 -26.73 -0.46
CA GLY A 30 -19.11 -27.01 0.45
C GLY A 30 -18.65 -27.94 1.55
N THR A 31 -18.31 -27.39 2.70
CA THR A 31 -18.53 -27.99 4.03
C THR A 31 -18.22 -26.92 5.07
N LYS A 32 -19.06 -26.83 6.08
CA LYS A 32 -18.99 -25.91 7.24
C LYS A 32 -17.67 -25.95 8.05
N GLU A 33 -16.64 -26.65 7.59
CA GLU A 33 -15.56 -27.07 8.49
C GLU A 33 -14.26 -26.24 8.38
N LYS A 34 -14.05 -25.38 7.39
CA LYS A 34 -12.81 -24.56 7.37
C LYS A 34 -12.99 -23.23 6.68
N LEU A 35 -13.45 -22.24 7.44
CA LEU A 35 -13.27 -20.85 7.02
C LEU A 35 -11.77 -20.56 6.95
N VAL A 36 -11.26 -20.23 5.76
CA VAL A 36 -9.84 -19.98 5.54
C VAL A 36 -9.69 -18.64 4.81
N VAL A 37 -8.84 -17.79 5.35
CA VAL A 37 -8.47 -16.53 4.73
C VAL A 37 -7.02 -16.53 4.29
N ILE A 38 -6.67 -15.72 3.30
CA ILE A 38 -5.28 -15.45 2.96
C ILE A 38 -4.95 -14.04 3.44
N VAL A 39 -3.89 -13.95 4.24
CA VAL A 39 -3.47 -12.71 4.87
C VAL A 39 -1.99 -12.44 4.62
N ARG A 40 -1.59 -11.18 4.63
CA ARG A 40 -0.21 -10.75 4.68
C ARG A 40 0.12 -10.28 6.09
N ARG A 41 1.24 -10.73 6.64
CA ARG A 41 1.77 -10.18 7.89
C ARG A 41 2.28 -8.76 7.65
N ASN A 42 1.85 -7.80 8.47
CA ASN A 42 2.32 -6.41 8.40
C ASN A 42 3.52 -6.21 9.35
N SER A 43 3.26 -6.14 10.65
CA SER A 43 4.24 -6.05 11.73
C SER A 43 3.57 -6.49 13.02
N HIS A 44 4.33 -6.99 14.01
CA HIS A 44 3.83 -7.27 15.37
C HIS A 44 2.39 -7.82 15.41
N ASP A 45 2.19 -9.04 14.94
CA ASP A 45 0.92 -9.77 15.04
C ASP A 45 -0.31 -9.13 14.36
N THR A 46 -0.10 -8.15 13.50
CA THR A 46 -1.17 -7.62 12.65
C THR A 46 -1.08 -8.15 11.22
N TYR A 47 -2.24 -8.32 10.60
CA TYR A 47 -2.36 -8.95 9.29
C TYR A 47 -3.32 -8.14 8.42
N SER A 48 -3.01 -8.01 7.12
CA SER A 48 -3.92 -7.45 6.12
C SER A 48 -4.61 -8.58 5.37
N LEU A 49 -5.93 -8.54 5.28
CA LEU A 49 -6.70 -9.50 4.50
C LEU A 49 -6.42 -9.30 3.01
N ILE A 50 -5.99 -10.36 2.33
CA ILE A 50 -5.78 -10.37 0.88
C ILE A 50 -6.99 -10.95 0.16
N THR A 51 -7.49 -12.10 0.63
CA THR A 51 -8.69 -12.75 0.10
C THR A 51 -9.38 -13.57 1.19
N GLY A 52 -10.64 -13.98 0.94
CA GLY A 52 -11.47 -14.66 1.93
C GLY A 52 -12.33 -13.70 2.76
N ARG A 53 -12.71 -12.53 2.19
CA ARG A 53 -13.55 -11.56 2.90
C ARG A 53 -14.87 -12.15 3.38
N ARG A 54 -15.49 -12.98 2.57
CA ARG A 54 -16.74 -13.69 2.95
C ARG A 54 -16.53 -14.56 4.18
N ASP A 55 -15.46 -15.34 4.21
CA ASP A 55 -15.15 -16.23 5.33
C ASP A 55 -14.82 -15.44 6.59
N TYR A 56 -14.11 -14.32 6.45
CA TYR A 56 -13.84 -13.39 7.53
C TYR A 56 -15.14 -12.78 8.10
N GLU A 57 -16.05 -12.32 7.24
CA GLU A 57 -17.32 -11.73 7.66
C GLU A 57 -18.24 -12.78 8.32
N ILE A 58 -18.25 -14.02 7.81
CA ILE A 58 -18.96 -15.15 8.44
C ILE A 58 -18.37 -15.42 9.83
N ALA A 59 -17.06 -15.57 9.95
CA ALA A 59 -16.39 -15.83 11.21
C ALA A 59 -16.69 -14.73 12.24
N LYS A 60 -16.68 -13.47 11.82
CA LYS A 60 -17.00 -12.32 12.68
C LYS A 60 -18.47 -12.32 13.11
N ARG A 61 -19.39 -12.57 12.20
CA ARG A 61 -20.83 -12.65 12.48
C ARG A 61 -21.14 -13.80 13.46
N ASP A 62 -20.48 -14.93 13.28
CA ASP A 62 -20.70 -16.13 14.09
C ASP A 62 -19.94 -16.07 15.44
N GLY A 63 -19.31 -14.92 15.76
CA GLY A 63 -18.65 -14.66 17.04
C GLY A 63 -17.36 -15.45 17.25
N LEU A 64 -16.73 -15.95 16.19
CA LEU A 64 -15.45 -16.65 16.31
C LEU A 64 -14.36 -15.68 16.78
N THR A 65 -13.50 -16.14 17.68
CA THR A 65 -12.36 -15.35 18.17
C THR A 65 -11.14 -15.46 17.26
N THR A 66 -11.03 -16.58 16.54
CA THR A 66 -9.94 -16.88 15.62
C THR A 66 -10.46 -17.42 14.30
N ILE A 67 -9.63 -17.32 13.24
CA ILE A 67 -9.89 -17.88 11.93
C ILE A 67 -8.62 -18.53 11.38
N ASN A 68 -8.77 -19.61 10.61
CA ASN A 68 -7.63 -20.20 9.91
C ASN A 68 -7.15 -19.29 8.79
N ALA A 69 -5.87 -19.03 8.75
CA ALA A 69 -5.27 -18.14 7.77
C ALA A 69 -4.01 -18.72 7.16
N ILE A 70 -3.87 -18.59 5.85
CA ILE A 70 -2.63 -18.82 5.15
C ILE A 70 -1.89 -17.49 5.13
N VAL A 71 -0.75 -17.42 5.82
CA VAL A 71 0.09 -16.25 5.83
C VAL A 71 1.00 -16.28 4.62
N VAL A 72 0.85 -15.33 3.73
CA VAL A 72 1.73 -15.18 2.58
C VAL A 72 2.74 -14.08 2.85
N ASN A 73 4.01 -14.43 2.67
CA ASN A 73 5.10 -13.47 2.62
C ASN A 73 5.22 -12.98 1.17
N ILE A 74 4.51 -11.89 0.86
CA ILE A 74 4.66 -11.27 -0.44
C ILE A 74 6.02 -10.58 -0.42
N SER A 75 7.00 -11.24 -1.00
CA SER A 75 8.33 -10.65 -1.21
C SER A 75 8.16 -9.36 -2.00
N ARG A 76 8.75 -8.27 -1.48
CA ARG A 76 8.78 -7.00 -2.22
C ARG A 76 9.46 -7.26 -3.56
N PRO A 77 8.86 -6.84 -4.68
CA PRO A 77 9.55 -6.94 -5.97
C PRO A 77 10.95 -6.31 -5.87
N ALA A 78 11.95 -6.93 -6.47
CA ALA A 78 13.36 -6.53 -6.34
C ALA A 78 13.61 -5.05 -6.70
N PHE A 79 12.84 -4.49 -7.67
CA PHE A 79 12.95 -3.08 -8.04
C PHE A 79 12.53 -2.11 -6.91
N MET A 80 11.77 -2.58 -5.91
CA MET A 80 11.28 -1.77 -4.79
C MET A 80 12.28 -1.65 -3.64
N SER A 81 13.30 -2.51 -3.61
CA SER A 81 14.38 -2.45 -2.61
C SER A 81 15.29 -1.24 -2.78
N ASN A 82 15.21 -0.55 -3.93
CA ASN A 82 16.09 0.56 -4.30
C ASN A 82 15.62 1.95 -3.82
N PHE A 83 14.45 2.06 -3.21
CA PHE A 83 13.96 3.36 -2.72
C PHE A 83 14.56 3.70 -1.35
N LYS A 84 15.83 4.14 -1.36
CA LYS A 84 16.59 4.44 -0.13
C LYS A 84 16.26 5.80 0.49
N LYS A 85 15.62 6.72 -0.25
CA LYS A 85 15.35 8.09 0.20
C LYS A 85 13.86 8.29 0.46
N LEU A 86 13.52 8.71 1.67
CA LEU A 86 12.17 9.08 2.09
C LEU A 86 12.10 10.57 2.38
N ILE A 87 10.95 11.17 2.10
CA ILE A 87 10.63 12.56 2.41
C ILE A 87 9.29 12.63 3.11
N ASP A 88 9.18 13.52 4.09
CA ASP A 88 7.90 13.82 4.73
C ASP A 88 6.96 14.43 3.70
N VAL A 89 5.76 13.88 3.61
CA VAL A 89 4.76 14.31 2.62
C VAL A 89 4.45 15.81 2.75
N ASP A 90 4.42 16.32 3.98
CA ASP A 90 4.13 17.73 4.25
C ASP A 90 5.28 18.70 3.87
N LYS A 91 6.48 18.17 3.63
CA LYS A 91 7.65 18.96 3.15
C LYS A 91 7.75 19.06 1.63
N VAL A 92 6.77 18.51 0.90
CA VAL A 92 6.73 18.56 -0.57
C VAL A 92 5.84 19.71 -1.01
N TYR A 93 6.40 20.69 -1.69
CA TYR A 93 5.62 21.76 -2.31
C TYR A 93 4.95 21.27 -3.60
N ILE A 94 3.63 21.49 -3.69
CA ILE A 94 2.83 21.10 -4.86
C ILE A 94 2.57 22.32 -5.72
N PRO A 95 3.06 22.36 -6.99
CA PRO A 95 2.74 23.42 -7.93
C PRO A 95 1.24 23.56 -8.20
N ARG A 96 0.77 24.77 -8.45
CA ARG A 96 -0.65 25.06 -8.75
C ARG A 96 -1.18 24.26 -9.93
N ASP A 97 -0.35 24.01 -10.94
CA ASP A 97 -0.75 23.23 -12.12
C ASP A 97 -1.23 21.81 -11.75
N PHE A 98 -0.59 21.17 -10.78
CA PHE A 98 -1.04 19.86 -10.29
C PHE A 98 -2.36 19.98 -9.53
N MET A 99 -2.54 21.03 -8.73
CA MET A 99 -3.78 21.25 -7.98
C MET A 99 -4.96 21.54 -8.90
N ASN A 100 -4.73 22.25 -10.01
CA ASN A 100 -5.75 22.55 -11.00
C ASN A 100 -6.13 21.33 -11.85
N HIS A 101 -5.26 20.32 -11.95
CA HIS A 101 -5.46 19.12 -12.74
C HIS A 101 -5.29 17.86 -11.85
N PRO A 102 -6.21 17.62 -10.91
CA PRO A 102 -6.10 16.47 -10.03
C PRO A 102 -6.20 15.16 -10.83
N PRO A 103 -5.49 14.11 -10.42
CA PRO A 103 -5.56 12.83 -11.09
C PRO A 103 -6.94 12.21 -10.92
N LYS A 104 -7.37 11.43 -11.92
CA LYS A 104 -8.63 10.69 -11.87
C LYS A 104 -8.63 9.75 -10.65
N LYS A 105 -9.81 9.59 -10.05
CA LYS A 105 -10.02 8.76 -8.85
C LYS A 105 -9.48 7.33 -9.04
N GLU A 106 -9.71 6.73 -10.23
CA GLU A 106 -9.27 5.36 -10.52
C GLU A 106 -7.74 5.20 -10.48
N LYS A 107 -7.00 6.27 -10.83
CA LYS A 107 -5.52 6.27 -10.72
C LYS A 107 -5.08 6.30 -9.26
N ILE A 108 -5.75 7.10 -8.44
CA ILE A 108 -5.46 7.20 -7.00
C ILE A 108 -5.77 5.85 -6.34
N ASP A 109 -6.96 5.29 -6.62
CA ASP A 109 -7.40 4.02 -6.03
C ASP A 109 -6.48 2.85 -6.41
N ARG A 110 -5.91 2.85 -7.63
CA ARG A 110 -4.88 1.87 -8.02
C ARG A 110 -3.63 1.97 -7.16
N VAL A 111 -3.13 3.18 -6.90
CA VAL A 111 -1.94 3.37 -6.06
C VAL A 111 -2.23 3.00 -4.61
N VAL A 112 -3.41 3.36 -4.09
CA VAL A 112 -3.86 2.96 -2.75
C VAL A 112 -3.95 1.44 -2.64
N CYS A 113 -4.56 0.77 -3.63
CA CYS A 113 -4.64 -0.69 -3.70
C CYS A 113 -3.25 -1.32 -3.69
N PHE A 114 -2.33 -0.81 -4.51
CA PHE A 114 -0.95 -1.29 -4.55
C PHE A 114 -0.25 -1.13 -3.19
N TYR A 115 -0.37 0.05 -2.56
CA TYR A 115 0.22 0.29 -1.25
C TYR A 115 -0.37 -0.63 -0.18
N ASN A 116 -1.68 -0.82 -0.16
CA ASN A 116 -2.34 -1.73 0.78
C ASN A 116 -1.89 -3.18 0.59
N HIS A 117 -1.59 -3.57 -0.65
CA HIS A 117 -1.12 -4.92 -0.95
C HIS A 117 0.35 -5.14 -0.57
N TYR A 118 1.22 -4.18 -0.89
CA TYR A 118 2.67 -4.35 -0.73
C TYR A 118 3.28 -3.59 0.46
N GLY A 119 2.55 -2.64 1.06
CA GLY A 119 3.03 -1.77 2.14
C GLY A 119 4.04 -0.71 1.69
N ILE A 120 4.17 -0.50 0.38
CA ILE A 120 5.09 0.46 -0.24
C ILE A 120 4.46 1.05 -1.49
N PHE A 121 4.96 2.19 -1.94
CA PHE A 121 4.56 2.76 -3.23
C PHE A 121 5.23 2.03 -4.40
N ASP A 122 4.54 1.95 -5.54
CA ASP A 122 5.01 1.31 -6.77
C ASP A 122 6.26 2.00 -7.36
N ASN A 123 6.34 3.32 -7.20
CA ASN A 123 7.46 4.15 -7.66
C ASN A 123 7.68 5.33 -6.70
N PRO A 124 8.89 5.94 -6.66
CA PRO A 124 9.11 7.17 -5.94
C PRO A 124 8.42 8.36 -6.64
N ILE A 125 8.08 9.39 -5.88
CA ILE A 125 7.78 10.69 -6.46
C ILE A 125 9.07 11.34 -6.98
N THR A 126 8.92 12.23 -7.95
CA THR A 126 10.06 13.00 -8.49
C THR A 126 9.96 14.43 -8.00
N ILE A 127 11.02 14.92 -7.39
CA ILE A 127 11.12 16.30 -6.92
C ILE A 127 12.29 17.02 -7.59
N LYS A 128 12.20 18.35 -7.68
CA LYS A 128 13.36 19.23 -7.94
C LYS A 128 13.59 20.12 -6.72
N LEU A 129 14.82 20.54 -6.54
CA LEU A 129 15.15 21.58 -5.57
C LEU A 129 15.11 22.94 -6.29
N ASP A 130 14.51 23.95 -5.65
CA ASP A 130 14.68 25.34 -6.08
C ASP A 130 15.99 25.93 -5.55
N ALA A 131 16.27 27.21 -5.86
CA ALA A 131 17.46 27.89 -5.40
C ALA A 131 17.56 28.03 -3.86
N LYS A 132 16.45 27.91 -3.16
CA LYS A 132 16.36 27.96 -1.69
C LYS A 132 16.38 26.57 -1.05
N GLY A 133 16.49 25.51 -1.85
CA GLY A 133 16.45 24.12 -1.37
C GLY A 133 15.05 23.56 -1.12
N ASN A 134 13.99 24.29 -1.50
CA ASN A 134 12.62 23.77 -1.36
C ASN A 134 12.39 22.61 -2.33
N LYS A 135 11.67 21.61 -1.86
CA LYS A 135 11.39 20.36 -2.55
C LYS A 135 10.07 20.47 -3.32
N ILE A 136 10.16 20.71 -4.61
CA ILE A 136 9.02 20.95 -5.50
C ILE A 136 8.69 19.67 -6.25
N LEU A 137 7.42 19.23 -6.18
CA LEU A 137 6.95 18.07 -6.94
C LEU A 137 7.07 18.32 -8.46
N LYS A 138 7.65 17.35 -9.16
CA LYS A 138 7.76 17.32 -10.64
C LYS A 138 6.95 16.20 -11.27
N ASP A 139 6.82 15.08 -10.58
CA ASP A 139 6.02 13.92 -11.02
C ASP A 139 5.61 13.08 -9.82
N GLY A 140 4.56 12.28 -10.00
CA GLY A 140 4.04 11.38 -8.97
C GLY A 140 2.94 12.00 -8.10
N TYR A 141 2.21 13.01 -8.62
CA TYR A 141 1.13 13.66 -7.88
C TYR A 141 0.05 12.67 -7.42
N THR A 142 -0.27 11.64 -8.22
CA THR A 142 -1.19 10.56 -7.83
C THR A 142 -0.72 9.84 -6.56
N ARG A 143 0.60 9.57 -6.44
CA ARG A 143 1.20 8.92 -5.26
C ARG A 143 1.18 9.83 -4.05
N TYR A 144 1.44 11.12 -4.25
CA TYR A 144 1.34 12.13 -3.21
C TYR A 144 -0.08 12.16 -2.61
N ILE A 145 -1.12 12.24 -3.46
CA ILE A 145 -2.52 12.23 -3.01
C ILE A 145 -2.85 10.90 -2.33
N ALA A 146 -2.41 9.78 -2.87
CA ALA A 146 -2.61 8.47 -2.26
C ALA A 146 -1.95 8.40 -0.87
N ALA A 147 -0.74 8.96 -0.70
CA ALA A 147 -0.07 9.03 0.60
C ALA A 147 -0.88 9.83 1.62
N LYS A 148 -1.40 11.00 1.23
CA LYS A 148 -2.30 11.81 2.08
C LYS A 148 -3.57 11.04 2.46
N LYS A 149 -4.20 10.37 1.50
CA LYS A 149 -5.41 9.56 1.73
C LYS A 149 -5.16 8.38 2.67
N LEU A 150 -3.97 7.79 2.62
CA LEU A 150 -3.55 6.66 3.46
C LEU A 150 -3.03 7.10 4.84
N GLY A 151 -2.86 8.40 5.11
CA GLY A 151 -2.24 8.89 6.33
C GLY A 151 -0.75 8.55 6.44
N VAL A 152 -0.08 8.28 5.31
CA VAL A 152 1.34 7.96 5.27
C VAL A 152 2.14 9.25 5.40
N THR A 153 3.02 9.32 6.40
CA THR A 153 3.80 10.52 6.69
C THR A 153 5.04 10.67 5.82
N GLN A 154 5.57 9.56 5.28
CA GLN A 154 6.78 9.56 4.46
C GLN A 154 6.57 8.83 3.14
N ILE A 155 7.09 9.38 2.05
CA ILE A 155 6.99 8.84 0.70
C ILE A 155 8.37 8.74 0.05
N PRO A 156 8.66 7.66 -0.72
CA PRO A 156 9.92 7.55 -1.44
C PRO A 156 10.03 8.62 -2.53
N TYR A 157 11.23 9.18 -2.69
CA TYR A 157 11.47 10.21 -3.68
C TYR A 157 12.79 10.06 -4.41
N LYS A 158 12.88 10.68 -5.59
CA LYS A 158 14.10 10.91 -6.35
C LYS A 158 14.20 12.39 -6.73
N ILE A 159 15.43 12.90 -6.84
CA ILE A 159 15.69 14.27 -7.26
C ILE A 159 16.02 14.27 -8.76
N VAL A 160 15.41 15.18 -9.51
CA VAL A 160 15.78 15.47 -10.90
C VAL A 160 16.31 16.89 -11.00
N GLY A 161 17.36 17.09 -11.83
CA GLY A 161 17.99 18.37 -11.99
C GLY A 161 18.80 18.74 -10.74
N GLY A 162 19.94 18.10 -10.54
CA GLY A 162 20.97 18.62 -9.63
C GLY A 162 21.43 19.99 -10.15
N VAL A 163 21.52 20.96 -9.24
CA VAL A 163 22.26 22.20 -9.51
C VAL A 163 23.62 21.77 -10.02
N HIS A 164 23.94 22.01 -11.27
CA HIS A 164 25.32 21.93 -11.71
C HIS A 164 26.10 22.86 -10.77
N ASN A 165 26.90 22.30 -9.89
CA ASN A 165 27.96 23.04 -9.21
C ASN A 165 28.82 23.63 -10.32
N VAL A 166 28.55 24.87 -10.63
CA VAL A 166 29.56 25.71 -11.31
C VAL A 166 30.70 25.80 -10.30
N LYS A 167 31.68 24.90 -10.43
CA LYS A 167 32.97 25.09 -9.77
C LYS A 167 33.46 26.41 -10.27
N GLY A 168 33.42 27.43 -9.42
CA GLY A 168 34.08 28.70 -9.65
C GLY A 168 35.55 28.42 -9.96
N ARG A 169 36.01 29.03 -11.02
CA ARG A 169 37.42 29.30 -11.27
C ARG A 169 37.90 30.35 -10.28
#